data_ac9f0a74e07b8fce6d3469d768df8349
#
_entry.id   ac9f0a74e07b8fce6d3469d768df8349
#
_cell.length_a   1.000
_cell.length_b   1.000
_cell.length_c   1.000
_cell.angle_alpha   90.00
_cell.angle_beta   90.00
_cell.angle_gamma   90.00
#
_symmetry.space_group_name_H-M   'P 1'
#
loop_
_entity.id
_entity.type
_entity.pdbx_description
1 polymer ?
#
loop_
_entity_poly.entity_id
_entity_poly.type
_entity_poly.pdbx_seq_one_letter_code
_entity_poly.pdbx_strand_id
1 'polypeptide(L)'
;MDSDLMMVAFGYHGANFHGSQIQPDVRTVQGEIKGAIEKLGWWSESCLEMSSRTDSGVSVRMNLATILLPKKIAKIIDEASLVSALNDHLPEDLVVWRACRVPEGTRSRIAEKRLYVYRCDMIPGWPTELEFDELKSACNLFVGQHDFTNFCRLDSNRSPIRIIESCKPLQDGAGRVVGFTVVADSFLWNQIRRMASALHKFVKKDIRLDDITLALDNPNEPFDLGLAPANGLILWSLGHSEFSHKFENLEIIEGISMPPEGKRAHRQWLNLARMENSSILEREWLRLILDVK
;
A
#
# COMPACT_ATOMS: atom_id res chain seq x y z
N MET A 1 -9.89 18.09 -22.91
CA MET A 1 -10.58 16.79 -23.06
C MET A 1 -11.99 16.93 -22.54
N ASP A 2 -12.98 16.59 -23.36
CA ASP A 2 -14.40 16.58 -22.96
C ASP A 2 -14.76 15.21 -22.34
N SER A 3 -14.21 14.91 -21.17
CA SER A 3 -14.53 13.70 -20.43
C SER A 3 -15.15 14.05 -19.09
N ASP A 4 -16.18 13.32 -18.68
CA ASP A 4 -16.81 13.44 -17.36
C ASP A 4 -16.07 12.62 -16.29
N LEU A 5 -14.99 11.92 -16.67
CA LEU A 5 -14.21 11.03 -15.83
C LEU A 5 -13.00 11.75 -15.22
N MET A 6 -12.93 11.74 -13.89
CA MET A 6 -11.80 12.27 -13.13
C MET A 6 -11.05 11.12 -12.46
N MET A 7 -9.72 11.21 -12.44
CA MET A 7 -8.87 10.34 -11.64
C MET A 7 -8.33 11.13 -10.45
N VAL A 8 -8.46 10.59 -9.26
CA VAL A 8 -7.98 11.20 -8.02
C VAL A 8 -6.92 10.34 -7.35
N ALA A 9 -5.88 10.98 -6.80
CA ALA A 9 -4.90 10.35 -5.94
C ALA A 9 -5.24 10.66 -4.49
N PHE A 10 -5.23 9.61 -3.66
CA PHE A 10 -5.61 9.72 -2.25
C PHE A 10 -4.77 8.81 -1.37
N GLY A 11 -4.71 9.17 -0.08
CA GLY A 11 -4.05 8.39 0.95
C GLY A 11 -4.89 8.30 2.22
N TYR A 12 -4.55 7.37 3.12
CA TYR A 12 -5.28 7.16 4.38
C TYR A 12 -4.48 6.39 5.43
N HIS A 13 -4.86 6.59 6.70
CA HIS A 13 -4.35 5.83 7.83
C HIS A 13 -5.12 4.54 8.01
N GLY A 14 -4.50 3.41 7.70
CA GLY A 14 -5.18 2.10 7.67
C GLY A 14 -5.73 1.62 9.00
N ALA A 15 -5.20 2.10 10.13
CA ALA A 15 -5.62 1.68 11.48
C ALA A 15 -7.11 1.97 11.77
N ASN A 16 -7.68 2.96 11.09
CA ASN A 16 -9.04 3.42 11.32
C ASN A 16 -10.08 2.78 10.37
N PHE A 17 -9.64 1.88 9.47
CA PHE A 17 -10.49 1.28 8.44
C PHE A 17 -10.47 -0.25 8.50
N HIS A 18 -11.62 -0.85 8.26
CA HIS A 18 -11.77 -2.30 8.08
C HIS A 18 -11.47 -2.74 6.64
N GLY A 19 -10.42 -2.13 6.06
CA GLY A 19 -10.00 -2.33 4.68
C GLY A 19 -10.56 -1.31 3.71
N SER A 20 -10.17 -1.42 2.45
CA SER A 20 -10.51 -0.42 1.45
C SER A 20 -11.91 -0.59 0.85
N GLN A 21 -12.41 -1.83 0.72
CA GLN A 21 -13.68 -2.12 0.08
C GLN A 21 -14.87 -2.02 1.03
N ILE A 22 -16.03 -1.59 0.50
CA ILE A 22 -17.30 -1.58 1.24
C ILE A 22 -17.60 -2.96 1.79
N GLN A 23 -17.92 -3.00 3.08
CA GLN A 23 -18.40 -4.16 3.83
C GLN A 23 -19.58 -3.70 4.70
N PRO A 24 -20.52 -4.61 5.03
CA PRO A 24 -21.63 -4.29 5.93
C PRO A 24 -21.12 -3.85 7.31
N ASP A 25 -21.77 -2.85 7.88
CA ASP A 25 -21.67 -2.44 9.29
C ASP A 25 -20.27 -2.03 9.79
N VAL A 26 -19.32 -1.78 8.88
CA VAL A 26 -17.98 -1.32 9.25
C VAL A 26 -17.50 -0.17 8.39
N ARG A 27 -16.63 0.66 8.96
CA ARG A 27 -16.02 1.79 8.29
C ARG A 27 -14.97 1.33 7.28
N THR A 28 -15.10 1.75 6.02
CA THR A 28 -14.19 1.41 4.93
C THR A 28 -13.83 2.64 4.11
N VAL A 29 -12.66 2.62 3.46
CA VAL A 29 -12.19 3.76 2.65
C VAL A 29 -13.17 4.09 1.50
N GLN A 30 -13.62 3.06 0.78
CA GLN A 30 -14.58 3.23 -0.31
C GLN A 30 -15.93 3.76 0.20
N GLY A 31 -16.34 3.38 1.42
CA GLY A 31 -17.56 3.88 2.06
C GLY A 31 -17.47 5.37 2.36
N GLU A 32 -16.31 5.86 2.88
CA GLU A 32 -16.12 7.29 3.14
C GLU A 32 -16.07 8.12 1.86
N ILE A 33 -15.34 7.66 0.82
CA ILE A 33 -15.32 8.34 -0.48
C ILE A 33 -16.71 8.39 -1.10
N LYS A 34 -17.46 7.26 -1.05
CA LYS A 34 -18.85 7.22 -1.49
C LYS A 34 -19.69 8.24 -0.74
N GLY A 35 -19.60 8.26 0.59
CA GLY A 35 -20.34 9.20 1.43
C GLY A 35 -20.04 10.68 1.12
N ALA A 36 -18.77 11.02 0.81
CA ALA A 36 -18.40 12.35 0.37
C ALA A 36 -19.06 12.70 -0.98
N ILE A 37 -19.00 11.79 -1.96
CA ILE A 37 -19.62 11.96 -3.27
C ILE A 37 -21.16 12.09 -3.14
N GLU A 38 -21.78 11.31 -2.25
CA GLU A 38 -23.24 11.40 -1.96
C GLU A 38 -23.62 12.74 -1.35
N LYS A 39 -22.86 13.25 -0.37
CA LYS A 39 -23.09 14.58 0.23
C LYS A 39 -23.00 15.70 -0.78
N LEU A 40 -22.13 15.57 -1.80
CA LEU A 40 -22.00 16.51 -2.90
C LEU A 40 -23.15 16.38 -3.94
N GLY A 41 -24.00 15.36 -3.83
CA GLY A 41 -25.05 15.09 -4.80
C GLY A 41 -24.53 14.56 -6.15
N TRP A 42 -23.32 13.99 -6.18
CA TRP A 42 -22.67 13.52 -7.40
C TRP A 42 -22.68 12.00 -7.56
N TRP A 43 -23.21 11.28 -6.57
CA TRP A 43 -23.23 9.84 -6.59
C TRP A 43 -24.16 9.27 -7.67
N SER A 44 -23.66 8.30 -8.41
CA SER A 44 -24.43 7.38 -9.21
C SER A 44 -23.87 5.97 -9.08
N GLU A 45 -24.66 4.96 -9.38
CA GLU A 45 -24.17 3.59 -9.32
C GLU A 45 -22.96 3.39 -10.23
N SER A 46 -21.93 2.71 -9.72
CA SER A 46 -20.67 2.44 -10.43
C SER A 46 -19.84 3.67 -10.82
N CYS A 47 -20.15 4.87 -10.28
CA CYS A 47 -19.35 6.08 -10.57
C CYS A 47 -17.94 6.05 -9.98
N LEU A 48 -17.66 5.17 -8.99
CA LEU A 48 -16.38 5.10 -8.27
C LEU A 48 -15.70 3.74 -8.52
N GLU A 49 -14.48 3.76 -9.07
CA GLU A 49 -13.60 2.60 -9.15
C GLU A 49 -12.26 2.90 -8.48
N MET A 50 -11.82 2.07 -7.53
CA MET A 50 -10.53 2.19 -6.85
C MET A 50 -9.49 1.23 -7.45
N SER A 51 -8.23 1.68 -7.57
CA SER A 51 -7.14 0.90 -8.17
C SER A 51 -6.72 -0.30 -7.34
N SER A 52 -6.29 -0.06 -6.11
CA SER A 52 -5.75 -1.12 -5.25
C SER A 52 -6.67 -1.38 -4.06
N ARG A 53 -6.88 -2.66 -3.78
CA ARG A 53 -7.55 -3.13 -2.57
C ARG A 53 -6.50 -3.33 -1.49
N THR A 54 -6.81 -2.92 -0.27
CA THR A 54 -5.95 -3.15 0.90
C THR A 54 -6.74 -3.80 2.03
N ASP A 55 -6.05 -4.62 2.81
CA ASP A 55 -6.60 -5.24 4.01
C ASP A 55 -6.83 -4.20 5.12
N SER A 56 -7.61 -4.58 6.13
CA SER A 56 -7.75 -3.82 7.38
C SER A 56 -6.37 -3.57 8.00
N GLY A 57 -6.10 -2.33 8.41
CA GLY A 57 -4.85 -1.93 9.04
C GLY A 57 -3.72 -1.53 8.08
N VAL A 58 -3.87 -1.73 6.77
CA VAL A 58 -2.87 -1.29 5.76
C VAL A 58 -3.04 0.18 5.47
N SER A 59 -1.98 0.96 5.69
CA SER A 59 -1.95 2.38 5.38
C SER A 59 -1.56 2.64 3.92
N VAL A 60 -1.93 3.81 3.40
CA VAL A 60 -1.70 4.15 1.99
C VAL A 60 -1.22 5.58 1.88
N ARG A 61 -0.04 5.79 1.29
CA ARG A 61 0.43 7.12 0.88
C ARG A 61 -0.26 7.55 -0.42
N MET A 62 -0.36 6.63 -1.39
CA MET A 62 -0.95 6.89 -2.70
C MET A 62 -1.73 5.69 -3.21
N ASN A 63 -3.01 5.87 -3.42
CA ASN A 63 -3.87 5.01 -4.24
C ASN A 63 -4.58 5.89 -5.27
N LEU A 64 -5.15 5.29 -6.30
CA LEU A 64 -5.91 5.99 -7.33
C LEU A 64 -7.36 5.52 -7.34
N ALA A 65 -8.25 6.43 -7.69
CA ALA A 65 -9.63 6.10 -8.02
C ALA A 65 -10.10 6.92 -9.21
N THR A 66 -10.97 6.35 -10.03
CA THR A 66 -11.73 7.10 -11.03
C THR A 66 -13.12 7.42 -10.48
N ILE A 67 -13.58 8.65 -10.75
CA ILE A 67 -14.90 9.16 -10.38
C ILE A 67 -15.57 9.68 -11.64
N LEU A 68 -16.68 9.08 -12.04
CA LEU A 68 -17.54 9.58 -13.11
C LEU A 68 -18.46 10.66 -12.53
N LEU A 69 -18.25 11.91 -12.93
CA LEU A 69 -19.02 13.06 -12.45
C LEU A 69 -20.31 13.24 -13.25
N PRO A 70 -21.36 13.81 -12.64
CA PRO A 70 -22.54 14.28 -13.41
C PRO A 70 -22.12 15.29 -14.47
N LYS A 71 -22.61 15.17 -15.70
CA LYS A 71 -22.23 16.02 -16.86
C LYS A 71 -22.24 17.53 -16.58
N LYS A 72 -23.21 18.00 -15.78
CA LYS A 72 -23.30 19.42 -15.39
C LYS A 72 -22.12 19.86 -14.53
N ILE A 73 -21.68 19.00 -13.62
CA ILE A 73 -20.54 19.25 -12.72
C ILE A 73 -19.24 19.14 -13.48
N ALA A 74 -19.07 18.09 -14.28
CA ALA A 74 -17.86 17.84 -15.06
C ALA A 74 -17.50 19.02 -15.99
N LYS A 75 -18.50 19.76 -16.49
CA LYS A 75 -18.29 20.92 -17.36
C LYS A 75 -17.74 22.17 -16.67
N ILE A 76 -17.92 22.28 -15.36
CA ILE A 76 -17.63 23.52 -14.60
C ILE A 76 -16.55 23.33 -13.54
N ILE A 77 -16.29 22.09 -13.10
CA ILE A 77 -15.32 21.81 -12.05
C ILE A 77 -13.92 21.63 -12.63
N ASP A 78 -12.94 22.27 -12.03
CA ASP A 78 -11.52 22.00 -12.26
C ASP A 78 -10.97 20.99 -11.23
N GLU A 79 -9.72 20.55 -11.43
CA GLU A 79 -9.08 19.55 -10.62
C GLU A 79 -8.92 20.02 -9.15
N ALA A 80 -8.54 21.27 -8.93
CA ALA A 80 -8.32 21.82 -7.59
C ALA A 80 -9.63 21.94 -6.82
N SER A 81 -10.70 22.42 -7.48
CA SER A 81 -12.05 22.51 -6.91
C SER A 81 -12.60 21.12 -6.56
N LEU A 82 -12.33 20.11 -7.39
CA LEU A 82 -12.72 18.72 -7.09
C LEU A 82 -12.01 18.20 -5.83
N VAL A 83 -10.69 18.42 -5.72
CA VAL A 83 -9.90 18.03 -4.53
C VAL A 83 -10.45 18.70 -3.27
N SER A 84 -10.71 20.02 -3.32
CA SER A 84 -11.27 20.77 -2.21
C SER A 84 -12.64 20.23 -1.81
N ALA A 85 -13.56 20.11 -2.77
CA ALA A 85 -14.92 19.64 -2.51
C ALA A 85 -14.98 18.23 -1.89
N LEU A 86 -14.10 17.33 -2.32
CA LEU A 86 -14.00 15.98 -1.72
C LEU A 86 -13.47 16.07 -0.29
N ASN A 87 -12.37 16.80 -0.06
CA ASN A 87 -11.77 16.92 1.27
C ASN A 87 -12.67 17.63 2.30
N ASP A 88 -13.53 18.56 1.88
CA ASP A 88 -14.52 19.19 2.75
C ASP A 88 -15.53 18.19 3.36
N HIS A 89 -15.64 17.00 2.78
CA HIS A 89 -16.59 15.96 3.19
C HIS A 89 -15.92 14.65 3.62
N LEU A 90 -14.61 14.51 3.39
CA LEU A 90 -13.84 13.37 3.86
C LEU A 90 -13.41 13.55 5.32
N PRO A 91 -13.20 12.46 6.07
CA PRO A 91 -12.64 12.53 7.41
C PRO A 91 -11.13 12.85 7.36
N GLU A 92 -10.57 13.36 8.47
CA GLU A 92 -9.16 13.79 8.59
C GLU A 92 -8.12 12.68 8.30
N ASP A 93 -8.50 11.41 8.44
CA ASP A 93 -7.63 10.26 8.22
C ASP A 93 -7.67 9.69 6.78
N LEU A 94 -8.31 10.42 5.87
CA LEU A 94 -8.41 10.11 4.44
C LEU A 94 -8.35 11.42 3.63
N VAL A 95 -7.31 11.56 2.81
CA VAL A 95 -7.04 12.78 2.05
C VAL A 95 -6.96 12.50 0.55
N VAL A 96 -7.63 13.34 -0.25
CA VAL A 96 -7.40 13.46 -1.70
C VAL A 96 -6.41 14.60 -1.90
N TRP A 97 -5.26 14.35 -2.54
CA TRP A 97 -4.22 15.36 -2.68
C TRP A 97 -3.99 15.82 -4.13
N ARG A 98 -4.54 15.11 -5.11
CA ARG A 98 -4.48 15.50 -6.53
C ARG A 98 -5.64 14.90 -7.31
N ALA A 99 -6.06 15.61 -8.35
CA ALA A 99 -6.99 15.12 -9.37
C ALA A 99 -6.48 15.43 -10.76
N CYS A 100 -6.91 14.69 -11.75
CA CYS A 100 -6.76 15.03 -13.18
C CYS A 100 -7.95 14.48 -13.97
N ARG A 101 -8.24 15.12 -15.08
CA ARG A 101 -9.22 14.63 -16.05
C ARG A 101 -8.59 13.56 -16.91
N VAL A 102 -9.29 12.44 -17.09
CA VAL A 102 -8.80 11.30 -17.88
C VAL A 102 -9.76 10.94 -19.01
N PRO A 103 -9.30 10.27 -20.07
CA PRO A 103 -10.16 9.82 -21.16
C PRO A 103 -11.32 8.93 -20.65
N GLU A 104 -12.45 9.01 -21.34
CA GLU A 104 -13.58 8.11 -21.08
C GLU A 104 -13.15 6.65 -21.24
N GLY A 105 -13.60 5.79 -20.32
CA GLY A 105 -13.21 4.38 -20.30
C GLY A 105 -11.89 4.07 -19.58
N THR A 106 -11.16 5.07 -19.10
CA THR A 106 -9.96 4.85 -18.27
C THR A 106 -10.33 4.07 -17.01
N ARG A 107 -9.56 3.03 -16.72
CA ARG A 107 -9.74 2.14 -15.57
C ARG A 107 -8.62 2.34 -14.55
N SER A 108 -8.93 2.87 -13.37
CA SER A 108 -7.92 3.04 -12.31
C SER A 108 -7.23 1.73 -11.88
N ARG A 109 -7.87 0.59 -12.12
CA ARG A 109 -7.31 -0.75 -11.83
C ARG A 109 -6.16 -1.15 -12.76
N ILE A 110 -6.04 -0.56 -13.94
CA ILE A 110 -4.97 -0.82 -14.90
C ILE A 110 -3.76 0.04 -14.53
N ALA A 111 -3.25 -0.15 -13.32
CA ALA A 111 -2.02 0.47 -12.88
C ALA A 111 -0.81 -0.34 -13.34
N GLU A 112 0.23 0.35 -13.81
CA GLU A 112 1.44 -0.26 -14.37
C GLU A 112 2.36 -0.81 -13.30
N LYS A 113 2.45 -0.10 -12.18
CA LYS A 113 3.35 -0.44 -11.07
C LYS A 113 2.73 -0.11 -9.73
N ARG A 114 3.10 -0.88 -8.71
CA ARG A 114 2.80 -0.63 -7.30
C ARG A 114 4.05 -0.85 -6.48
N LEU A 115 4.42 0.14 -5.69
CA LEU A 115 5.45 0.03 -4.67
C LEU A 115 4.78 -0.12 -3.31
N TYR A 116 5.11 -1.18 -2.62
CA TYR A 116 4.78 -1.35 -1.20
C TYR A 116 6.04 -1.28 -0.34
N VAL A 117 5.85 -0.75 0.83
CA VAL A 117 6.82 -0.72 1.93
C VAL A 117 6.31 -1.62 3.03
N TYR A 118 7.16 -2.45 3.60
CA TYR A 118 6.84 -3.20 4.81
C TYR A 118 7.89 -2.94 5.90
N ARG A 119 7.46 -2.41 7.04
CA ARG A 119 8.26 -2.20 8.25
C ARG A 119 8.31 -3.49 9.07
N CYS A 120 9.34 -4.30 8.83
CA CYS A 120 9.54 -5.58 9.53
C CYS A 120 9.95 -5.38 10.99
N ASP A 121 10.54 -4.23 11.34
CA ASP A 121 10.88 -3.83 12.72
C ASP A 121 9.63 -3.78 13.63
N MET A 122 8.44 -3.63 13.06
CA MET A 122 7.17 -3.74 13.78
C MET A 122 6.76 -5.19 14.10
N ILE A 123 7.45 -6.20 13.56
CA ILE A 123 7.23 -7.61 13.94
C ILE A 123 8.07 -7.92 15.18
N PRO A 124 7.49 -8.44 16.26
CA PRO A 124 8.23 -8.77 17.47
C PRO A 124 9.42 -9.70 17.21
N GLY A 125 10.60 -9.30 17.67
CA GLY A 125 11.84 -10.08 17.52
C GLY A 125 12.58 -9.83 16.19
N TRP A 126 12.25 -8.78 15.45
CA TRP A 126 13.11 -8.31 14.38
C TRP A 126 14.47 -7.87 14.95
N PRO A 127 15.61 -8.32 14.39
CA PRO A 127 16.91 -7.96 14.91
C PRO A 127 17.21 -6.47 14.69
N THR A 128 17.79 -5.84 15.70
CA THR A 128 18.22 -4.44 15.63
C THR A 128 19.51 -4.27 14.85
N GLU A 129 20.34 -5.29 14.84
CA GLU A 129 21.59 -5.38 14.08
C GLU A 129 21.39 -6.46 12.99
N LEU A 130 21.07 -6.04 11.80
CA LEU A 130 20.89 -6.90 10.64
C LEU A 130 21.73 -6.36 9.48
N GLU A 131 22.59 -7.20 8.93
CA GLU A 131 23.39 -6.83 7.77
C GLU A 131 22.52 -6.65 6.53
N PHE A 132 22.74 -5.55 5.81
CA PHE A 132 21.97 -5.20 4.62
C PHE A 132 22.02 -6.32 3.56
N ASP A 133 23.21 -6.87 3.29
CA ASP A 133 23.40 -7.91 2.27
C ASP A 133 22.75 -9.25 2.67
N GLU A 134 22.62 -9.53 3.96
CA GLU A 134 21.89 -10.70 4.44
C GLU A 134 20.42 -10.65 4.03
N LEU A 135 19.73 -9.55 4.36
CA LEU A 135 18.32 -9.40 3.96
C LEU A 135 18.16 -9.26 2.45
N LYS A 136 19.11 -8.59 1.77
CA LYS A 136 19.11 -8.45 0.31
C LYS A 136 19.17 -9.80 -0.40
N SER A 137 19.93 -10.75 0.12
CA SER A 137 20.00 -12.10 -0.44
C SER A 137 18.63 -12.79 -0.42
N ALA A 138 17.89 -12.67 0.67
CA ALA A 138 16.53 -13.22 0.78
C ALA A 138 15.51 -12.44 -0.07
N CYS A 139 15.61 -11.13 -0.13
CA CYS A 139 14.74 -10.29 -0.98
C CYS A 139 14.90 -10.65 -2.46
N ASN A 140 16.12 -10.91 -2.91
CA ASN A 140 16.43 -11.24 -4.30
C ASN A 140 15.75 -12.54 -4.77
N LEU A 141 15.46 -13.49 -3.87
CA LEU A 141 14.74 -14.72 -4.22
C LEU A 141 13.33 -14.47 -4.76
N PHE A 142 12.71 -13.35 -4.38
CA PHE A 142 11.36 -13.00 -4.85
C PHE A 142 11.36 -12.27 -6.19
N VAL A 143 12.52 -11.78 -6.66
CA VAL A 143 12.63 -11.01 -7.91
C VAL A 143 12.48 -11.93 -9.11
N GLY A 144 11.72 -11.50 -10.10
CA GLY A 144 11.42 -12.29 -11.29
C GLY A 144 10.01 -12.88 -11.28
N GLN A 145 9.79 -13.83 -12.19
CA GLN A 145 8.50 -14.52 -12.31
C GLN A 145 8.50 -15.78 -11.46
N HIS A 146 7.54 -15.84 -10.52
CA HIS A 146 7.36 -16.99 -9.65
C HIS A 146 5.88 -17.34 -9.49
N ASP A 147 5.62 -18.58 -9.08
CA ASP A 147 4.34 -19.01 -8.55
C ASP A 147 4.29 -18.69 -7.04
N PHE A 148 3.42 -17.76 -6.64
CA PHE A 148 3.27 -17.31 -5.26
C PHE A 148 2.17 -18.05 -4.49
N THR A 149 1.80 -19.27 -4.88
CA THR A 149 0.76 -20.07 -4.19
C THR A 149 1.01 -20.16 -2.70
N ASN A 150 2.24 -20.47 -2.27
CA ASN A 150 2.60 -20.56 -0.85
C ASN A 150 2.71 -19.19 -0.15
N PHE A 151 2.75 -18.10 -0.93
CA PHE A 151 2.85 -16.73 -0.43
C PHE A 151 1.56 -15.92 -0.55
N CYS A 152 0.42 -16.54 -0.82
CA CYS A 152 -0.83 -15.81 -0.95
C CYS A 152 -2.01 -16.57 -0.33
N ARG A 153 -3.14 -15.87 -0.20
CA ARG A 153 -4.44 -16.51 -0.10
C ARG A 153 -4.95 -16.69 -1.53
N LEU A 154 -5.08 -17.93 -1.95
CA LEU A 154 -5.54 -18.25 -3.30
C LEU A 154 -6.97 -17.75 -3.54
N ASP A 155 -7.16 -17.18 -4.70
CA ASP A 155 -8.46 -16.89 -5.30
C ASP A 155 -8.61 -17.82 -6.51
N SER A 156 -9.61 -18.66 -6.52
CA SER A 156 -9.84 -19.68 -7.57
C SER A 156 -9.90 -19.12 -9.00
N ASN A 157 -10.15 -17.82 -9.12
CA ASN A 157 -10.30 -17.15 -10.41
C ASN A 157 -9.05 -16.39 -10.86
N ARG A 158 -7.92 -16.51 -10.14
CA ARG A 158 -6.70 -15.76 -10.44
C ARG A 158 -5.48 -16.66 -10.50
N SER A 159 -4.65 -16.46 -11.53
CA SER A 159 -3.33 -17.08 -11.59
C SER A 159 -2.48 -16.64 -10.38
N PRO A 160 -1.79 -17.57 -9.70
CA PRO A 160 -0.85 -17.24 -8.63
C PRO A 160 0.50 -16.72 -9.14
N ILE A 161 0.73 -16.75 -10.44
CA ILE A 161 1.99 -16.29 -11.04
C ILE A 161 2.05 -14.75 -11.01
N ARG A 162 3.16 -14.21 -10.48
CA ARG A 162 3.46 -12.77 -10.48
C ARG A 162 4.90 -12.53 -10.88
N ILE A 163 5.15 -11.34 -11.42
CA ILE A 163 6.49 -10.84 -11.72
C ILE A 163 6.81 -9.73 -10.73
N ILE A 164 7.77 -9.97 -9.87
CA ILE A 164 8.31 -8.94 -8.96
C ILE A 164 9.47 -8.25 -9.68
N GLU A 165 9.30 -6.95 -9.94
CA GLU A 165 10.33 -6.14 -10.61
C GLU A 165 11.53 -5.88 -9.70
N SER A 166 11.26 -5.57 -8.43
CA SER A 166 12.30 -5.40 -7.43
C SER A 166 11.80 -5.74 -6.02
N CYS A 167 12.69 -6.26 -5.19
CA CYS A 167 12.51 -6.44 -3.76
C CYS A 167 13.84 -6.08 -3.09
N LYS A 168 13.84 -5.05 -2.20
CA LYS A 168 15.07 -4.49 -1.63
C LYS A 168 14.91 -4.25 -0.13
N PRO A 169 15.99 -4.43 0.67
CA PRO A 169 15.97 -3.98 2.06
C PRO A 169 15.66 -2.48 2.15
N LEU A 170 14.92 -2.10 3.18
CA LEU A 170 14.64 -0.73 3.57
C LEU A 170 15.46 -0.37 4.79
N GLN A 171 16.16 0.77 4.73
CA GLN A 171 16.91 1.31 5.86
C GLN A 171 16.20 2.53 6.45
N ASP A 172 16.49 2.83 7.72
CA ASP A 172 16.15 4.11 8.32
C ASP A 172 17.29 5.14 8.13
N GLY A 173 17.07 6.38 8.60
CA GLY A 173 18.05 7.46 8.51
C GLY A 173 19.36 7.19 9.28
N ALA A 174 19.41 6.20 10.16
CA ALA A 174 20.60 5.74 10.87
C ALA A 174 21.29 4.55 10.18
N GLY A 175 20.78 4.09 9.02
CA GLY A 175 21.32 2.95 8.27
C GLY A 175 20.89 1.58 8.78
N ARG A 176 19.98 1.49 9.77
CA ARG A 176 19.45 0.20 10.24
C ARG A 176 18.49 -0.41 9.24
N VAL A 177 18.57 -1.71 9.04
CA VAL A 177 17.61 -2.44 8.19
C VAL A 177 16.30 -2.66 8.94
N VAL A 178 15.26 -1.95 8.54
CA VAL A 178 13.96 -1.90 9.22
C VAL A 178 12.84 -2.64 8.47
N GLY A 179 13.12 -3.11 7.26
CA GLY A 179 12.12 -3.82 6.47
C GLY A 179 12.54 -3.97 5.01
N PHE A 180 11.58 -3.93 4.13
CA PHE A 180 11.83 -4.03 2.69
C PHE A 180 10.81 -3.23 1.86
N THR A 181 11.19 -2.94 0.64
CA THR A 181 10.33 -2.43 -0.43
C THR A 181 10.13 -3.47 -1.50
N VAL A 182 8.98 -3.50 -2.14
CA VAL A 182 8.68 -4.42 -3.23
C VAL A 182 7.86 -3.75 -4.33
N VAL A 183 8.26 -3.96 -5.60
CA VAL A 183 7.62 -3.39 -6.78
C VAL A 183 7.14 -4.50 -7.70
N ALA A 184 5.89 -4.42 -8.13
CA ALA A 184 5.29 -5.25 -9.17
C ALA A 184 4.12 -4.51 -9.84
N ASP A 185 3.62 -5.03 -10.95
CA ASP A 185 2.38 -4.57 -11.59
C ASP A 185 1.16 -4.89 -10.73
N SER A 186 1.14 -6.04 -10.06
CA SER A 186 0.05 -6.49 -9.21
C SER A 186 0.53 -7.47 -8.14
N PHE A 187 -0.23 -7.55 -7.06
CA PHE A 187 0.00 -8.49 -5.95
C PHE A 187 -1.24 -9.33 -5.68
N LEU A 188 -1.01 -10.52 -5.14
CA LEU A 188 -2.06 -11.43 -4.67
C LEU A 188 -2.49 -11.08 -3.24
N TRP A 189 -3.64 -11.58 -2.83
CA TRP A 189 -4.13 -11.37 -1.48
C TRP A 189 -3.16 -11.93 -0.44
N ASN A 190 -2.77 -11.09 0.51
CA ASN A 190 -1.78 -11.37 1.56
C ASN A 190 -0.34 -11.60 1.08
N GLN A 191 -0.01 -11.47 -0.21
CA GLN A 191 1.30 -11.84 -0.75
C GLN A 191 2.45 -11.15 -0.01
N ILE A 192 2.43 -9.83 0.09
CA ILE A 192 3.53 -9.06 0.71
C ILE A 192 3.65 -9.38 2.21
N ARG A 193 2.54 -9.59 2.90
CA ARG A 193 2.54 -9.94 4.33
C ARG A 193 3.10 -11.35 4.57
N ARG A 194 2.88 -12.29 3.66
CA ARG A 194 3.51 -13.63 3.72
C ARG A 194 4.99 -13.56 3.37
N MET A 195 5.39 -12.75 2.39
CA MET A 195 6.80 -12.46 2.11
C MET A 195 7.47 -11.85 3.35
N ALA A 196 6.86 -10.87 4.00
CA ALA A 196 7.37 -10.27 5.24
C ALA A 196 7.53 -11.29 6.37
N SER A 197 6.58 -12.22 6.51
CA SER A 197 6.67 -13.30 7.50
C SER A 197 7.82 -14.26 7.19
N ALA A 198 8.04 -14.61 5.92
CA ALA A 198 9.16 -15.44 5.48
C ALA A 198 10.51 -14.77 5.76
N LEU A 199 10.65 -13.48 5.38
CA LEU A 199 11.85 -12.69 5.66
C LEU A 199 12.12 -12.59 7.17
N HIS A 200 11.08 -12.38 7.99
CA HIS A 200 11.22 -12.37 9.45
C HIS A 200 11.70 -13.71 9.99
N LYS A 201 11.12 -14.84 9.55
CA LYS A 201 11.57 -16.18 9.94
C LYS A 201 13.02 -16.43 9.52
N PHE A 202 13.41 -15.96 8.31
CA PHE A 202 14.78 -16.07 7.82
C PHE A 202 15.79 -15.33 8.72
N VAL A 203 15.55 -14.06 9.03
CA VAL A 203 16.47 -13.28 9.89
C VAL A 203 16.50 -13.79 11.33
N LYS A 204 15.43 -14.46 11.79
CA LYS A 204 15.38 -15.17 13.05
C LYS A 204 16.10 -16.53 13.03
N LYS A 205 16.57 -16.97 11.87
CA LYS A 205 17.16 -18.30 11.65
C LYS A 205 16.20 -19.48 11.86
N ASP A 206 14.87 -19.21 11.82
CA ASP A 206 13.83 -20.24 11.91
C ASP A 206 13.72 -21.02 10.59
N ILE A 207 14.09 -20.38 9.47
CA ILE A 207 14.18 -20.97 8.13
C ILE A 207 15.46 -20.50 7.41
N ARG A 208 15.86 -21.21 6.34
CA ARG A 208 17.01 -20.90 5.47
C ARG A 208 16.52 -20.30 4.15
N LEU A 209 17.46 -19.76 3.35
CA LEU A 209 17.20 -19.30 1.97
C LEU A 209 16.60 -20.41 1.11
N ASP A 210 17.10 -21.64 1.25
CA ASP A 210 16.61 -22.80 0.52
C ASP A 210 15.13 -23.08 0.78
N ASP A 211 14.63 -22.83 2.01
CA ASP A 211 13.23 -23.04 2.36
C ASP A 211 12.31 -22.03 1.64
N ILE A 212 12.79 -20.79 1.43
CA ILE A 212 12.08 -19.78 0.63
C ILE A 212 12.05 -20.21 -0.84
N THR A 213 13.20 -20.66 -1.37
CA THR A 213 13.32 -21.16 -2.75
C THR A 213 12.40 -22.37 -2.97
N LEU A 214 12.44 -23.35 -2.07
CA LEU A 214 11.54 -24.52 -2.14
C LEU A 214 10.06 -24.13 -2.13
N ALA A 215 9.67 -23.14 -1.32
CA ALA A 215 8.29 -22.67 -1.28
C ALA A 215 7.84 -21.96 -2.58
N LEU A 216 8.76 -21.36 -3.34
CA LEU A 216 8.50 -20.77 -4.65
C LEU A 216 8.47 -21.83 -5.76
N ASP A 217 9.39 -22.80 -5.72
CA ASP A 217 9.55 -23.82 -6.77
C ASP A 217 8.56 -24.98 -6.67
N ASN A 218 7.98 -25.21 -5.47
CA ASN A 218 7.03 -26.30 -5.22
C ASN A 218 5.67 -25.79 -4.76
N PRO A 219 4.89 -25.13 -5.64
CA PRO A 219 3.60 -24.54 -5.29
C PRO A 219 2.55 -25.58 -4.87
N ASN A 220 2.71 -26.86 -5.26
CA ASN A 220 1.80 -27.95 -4.91
C ASN A 220 2.07 -28.55 -3.52
N GLU A 221 3.20 -28.22 -2.92
CA GLU A 221 3.54 -28.63 -1.55
C GLU A 221 3.26 -27.47 -0.60
N PRO A 222 2.23 -27.56 0.26
CA PRO A 222 1.88 -26.47 1.17
C PRO A 222 3.02 -26.14 2.12
N PHE A 223 3.46 -24.89 2.13
CA PHE A 223 4.48 -24.38 3.04
C PHE A 223 3.93 -23.19 3.84
N ASP A 224 3.69 -23.36 5.14
CA ASP A 224 3.16 -22.28 5.96
C ASP A 224 4.26 -21.34 6.46
N LEU A 225 4.45 -20.26 5.74
CA LEU A 225 5.37 -19.19 6.08
C LEU A 225 4.80 -18.18 7.09
N GLY A 226 3.53 -18.35 7.50
CA GLY A 226 2.83 -17.44 8.38
C GLY A 226 2.28 -16.20 7.68
N LEU A 227 1.78 -15.25 8.47
CA LEU A 227 1.19 -13.99 7.99
C LEU A 227 1.61 -12.84 8.91
N ALA A 228 2.41 -11.94 8.40
CA ALA A 228 2.84 -10.77 9.14
C ALA A 228 1.70 -9.74 9.36
N PRO A 229 1.74 -8.91 10.43
CA PRO A 229 0.72 -7.92 10.75
C PRO A 229 0.47 -6.93 9.61
N ALA A 230 -0.77 -6.45 9.44
CA ALA A 230 -1.11 -5.51 8.37
C ALA A 230 -0.55 -4.09 8.61
N ASN A 231 -0.39 -3.69 9.86
CA ASN A 231 0.02 -2.33 10.26
C ASN A 231 1.46 -1.94 9.88
N GLY A 232 2.30 -2.92 9.52
CA GLY A 232 3.63 -2.66 8.96
C GLY A 232 3.61 -2.39 7.45
N LEU A 233 2.49 -2.64 6.76
CA LEU A 233 2.37 -2.53 5.31
C LEU A 233 1.83 -1.16 4.90
N ILE A 234 2.50 -0.53 3.93
CA ILE A 234 2.10 0.75 3.35
C ILE A 234 2.14 0.63 1.82
N LEU A 235 1.04 0.95 1.14
CA LEU A 235 1.06 1.21 -0.30
C LEU A 235 1.66 2.60 -0.51
N TRP A 236 2.89 2.64 -1.04
CA TRP A 236 3.68 3.87 -1.10
C TRP A 236 3.47 4.66 -2.39
N SER A 237 3.58 4.00 -3.53
CA SER A 237 3.48 4.63 -4.84
C SER A 237 2.75 3.74 -5.83
N LEU A 238 2.09 4.36 -6.78
CA LEU A 238 1.34 3.70 -7.84
C LEU A 238 1.58 4.44 -9.16
N GLY A 239 1.97 3.72 -10.21
CA GLY A 239 2.14 4.24 -11.56
C GLY A 239 0.91 3.93 -12.42
N HIS A 240 0.44 4.94 -13.18
CA HIS A 240 -0.66 4.79 -14.12
C HIS A 240 -0.44 5.72 -15.32
N SER A 241 -0.58 5.22 -16.55
CA SER A 241 -0.32 5.99 -17.78
C SER A 241 -1.09 7.30 -17.87
N GLU A 242 -2.35 7.31 -17.42
CA GLU A 242 -3.23 8.47 -17.45
C GLU A 242 -3.09 9.41 -16.24
N PHE A 243 -2.20 9.10 -15.28
CA PHE A 243 -1.98 9.93 -14.11
C PHE A 243 -0.52 10.41 -14.06
N SER A 244 -0.31 11.64 -14.50
CA SER A 244 1.03 12.25 -14.54
C SER A 244 1.56 12.54 -13.14
N HIS A 245 2.11 11.52 -12.50
CA HIS A 245 2.84 11.63 -11.25
C HIS A 245 4.08 10.74 -11.31
N LYS A 246 5.21 11.29 -10.86
CA LYS A 246 6.46 10.52 -10.83
C LYS A 246 6.32 9.33 -9.87
N PHE A 247 6.57 8.14 -10.38
CA PHE A 247 6.67 6.95 -9.53
C PHE A 247 7.89 7.11 -8.60
N GLU A 248 7.64 7.16 -7.30
CA GLU A 248 8.67 7.41 -6.30
C GLU A 248 9.09 6.11 -5.63
N ASN A 249 10.38 5.76 -5.77
CA ASN A 249 10.99 4.70 -4.97
C ASN A 249 11.30 5.21 -3.57
N LEU A 250 11.33 4.29 -2.61
CA LEU A 250 11.76 4.56 -1.24
C LEU A 250 12.92 3.62 -0.90
N GLU A 251 14.07 4.18 -0.53
CA GLU A 251 15.25 3.43 -0.11
C GLU A 251 15.56 3.65 1.38
N ILE A 252 15.21 4.83 1.90
CA ILE A 252 15.42 5.22 3.29
C ILE A 252 14.09 5.77 3.84
N ILE A 253 13.70 5.32 5.02
CA ILE A 253 12.56 5.86 5.76
C ILE A 253 13.07 6.65 6.96
N GLU A 254 12.67 7.91 7.07
CA GLU A 254 13.12 8.80 8.15
C GLU A 254 12.03 9.02 9.20
N GLY A 255 12.45 9.44 10.39
CA GLY A 255 11.53 9.80 11.46
C GLY A 255 10.92 8.61 12.18
N ILE A 256 11.63 7.49 12.23
CA ILE A 256 11.26 6.30 13.00
C ILE A 256 12.24 6.05 14.14
N SER A 257 11.72 5.56 15.26
CA SER A 257 12.50 5.22 16.45
C SER A 257 12.95 3.75 16.43
N MET A 258 14.00 3.45 17.19
CA MET A 258 14.48 2.09 17.38
C MET A 258 13.53 1.31 18.30
N PRO A 259 13.16 0.04 17.95
CA PRO A 259 12.39 -0.80 18.85
C PRO A 259 13.21 -1.11 20.11
N PRO A 260 12.59 -1.03 21.30
CA PRO A 260 13.26 -1.38 22.56
C PRO A 260 13.34 -2.89 22.72
N GLU A 261 14.29 -3.34 23.54
CA GLU A 261 14.37 -4.72 23.98
C GLU A 261 13.21 -5.11 24.90
N GLY A 262 12.81 -6.39 24.86
CA GLY A 262 11.81 -6.98 25.73
C GLY A 262 10.36 -6.82 25.24
N LYS A 263 9.58 -7.88 25.37
CA LYS A 263 8.21 -7.99 24.83
C LYS A 263 7.26 -6.88 25.28
N ARG A 264 7.34 -6.46 26.57
CA ARG A 264 6.44 -5.42 27.11
C ARG A 264 6.75 -4.05 26.52
N ALA A 265 8.03 -3.68 26.47
CA ALA A 265 8.48 -2.41 25.92
C ALA A 265 8.19 -2.35 24.41
N HIS A 266 8.48 -3.41 23.68
CA HIS A 266 8.16 -3.54 22.24
C HIS A 266 6.65 -3.37 21.98
N ARG A 267 5.79 -3.99 22.82
CA ARG A 267 4.32 -3.81 22.67
C ARG A 267 3.89 -2.35 22.83
N GLN A 268 4.50 -1.62 23.78
CA GLN A 268 4.22 -0.20 23.96
C GLN A 268 4.77 0.64 22.79
N TRP A 269 5.99 0.31 22.34
CA TRP A 269 6.63 0.95 21.22
C TRP A 269 5.84 0.79 19.89
N LEU A 270 5.12 -0.31 19.70
CA LEU A 270 4.25 -0.49 18.53
C LEU A 270 3.20 0.61 18.37
N ASN A 271 2.72 1.21 19.46
CA ASN A 271 1.82 2.36 19.38
C ASN A 271 2.56 3.59 18.83
N LEU A 272 3.80 3.83 19.29
CA LEU A 272 4.64 4.88 18.74
C LEU A 272 4.97 4.64 17.27
N ALA A 273 5.35 3.42 16.90
CA ALA A 273 5.65 3.06 15.51
C ALA A 273 4.47 3.30 14.55
N ARG A 274 3.23 3.10 15.02
CA ARG A 274 2.02 3.43 14.24
C ARG A 274 1.85 4.94 14.09
N MET A 275 2.11 5.72 15.14
CA MET A 275 2.07 7.19 15.07
C MET A 275 3.16 7.73 14.15
N GLU A 276 4.36 7.14 14.17
CA GLU A 276 5.45 7.47 13.25
C GLU A 276 5.04 7.22 11.80
N ASN A 277 4.44 6.06 11.49
CA ASN A 277 3.91 5.80 10.15
C ASN A 277 2.87 6.85 9.75
N SER A 278 1.96 7.23 10.65
CA SER A 278 0.99 8.29 10.39
C SER A 278 1.68 9.64 10.16
N SER A 279 2.66 10.01 11.00
CA SER A 279 3.42 11.25 10.84
C SER A 279 4.21 11.32 9.52
N ILE A 280 4.76 10.18 9.07
CA ILE A 280 5.44 10.08 7.78
C ILE A 280 4.44 10.33 6.65
N LEU A 281 3.27 9.70 6.69
CA LEU A 281 2.24 9.87 5.68
C LEU A 281 1.71 11.30 5.64
N GLU A 282 1.45 11.94 6.78
CA GLU A 282 1.03 13.34 6.85
C GLU A 282 2.04 14.28 6.21
N ARG A 283 3.34 14.10 6.51
CA ARG A 283 4.40 14.90 5.87
C ARG A 283 4.44 14.70 4.37
N GLU A 284 4.27 13.46 3.90
CA GLU A 284 4.23 13.15 2.48
C GLU A 284 3.02 13.77 1.79
N TRP A 285 1.82 13.70 2.39
CA TRP A 285 0.63 14.31 1.82
C TRP A 285 0.72 15.84 1.80
N LEU A 286 1.24 16.46 2.85
CA LEU A 286 1.50 17.91 2.87
C LEU A 286 2.47 18.31 1.75
N ARG A 287 3.57 17.56 1.55
CA ARG A 287 4.50 17.78 0.45
C ARG A 287 3.79 17.68 -0.90
N LEU A 288 3.02 16.61 -1.12
CA LEU A 288 2.29 16.37 -2.37
C LEU A 288 1.24 17.45 -2.67
N ILE A 289 0.55 17.97 -1.65
CA ILE A 289 -0.42 19.06 -1.78
C ILE A 289 0.29 20.38 -2.15
N LEU A 290 1.44 20.64 -1.55
CA LEU A 290 2.19 21.88 -1.78
C LEU A 290 2.94 21.88 -3.13
N ASP A 291 3.34 20.72 -3.64
CA ASP A 291 4.03 20.56 -4.93
C ASP A 291 3.09 20.72 -6.16
N VAL A 292 1.79 20.88 -5.93
CA VAL A 292 0.75 21.06 -7.00
C VAL A 292 0.66 22.53 -7.47
N LYS A 293 1.62 23.39 -7.15
CA LYS A 293 1.66 24.78 -7.63
C LYS A 293 2.26 24.91 -9.02
#